data_de3413bacbf6f299ce564f1eca29b5de
#
_entry.id   de3413bacbf6f299ce564f1eca29b5de
#
_cell.length_a   1.000
_cell.length_b   1.000
_cell.length_c   1.000
_cell.angle_alpha   90.00
_cell.angle_beta   90.00
_cell.angle_gamma   90.00
#
_symmetry.space_group_name_H-M   'P 1'
#
loop_
_entity.id
_entity.type
_entity.pdbx_description
1 polymer ?
#
loop_
_entity_poly.entity_id
_entity_poly.type
_entity_poly.pdbx_seq_one_letter_code
_entity_poly.pdbx_strand_id
1 'polypeptide(L)'
;MKTITVFQRVALIAVLVLPALVYIIFVYGQNEVFFQTLEYVGERGYDEENEDTLFYEIPAFELVSAKNESLTKEVLDSTIYVVSFFFTTCPSICPAMNFHLNEIESRFKGYPDFKLLSITVDPNRDSTEALASYQKERNYSSEKWMFATGGKEQIYDLAKGLFLNAFEDQTAEGGFLH
;
A
#
# COMPACT_ATOMS: atom_id res chain seq x y z
N MET A 1 33.99 -53.92 29.57
CA MET A 1 33.16 -52.78 29.14
C MET A 1 33.08 -51.78 30.30
N LYS A 2 33.62 -50.58 30.16
CA LYS A 2 33.51 -49.54 31.20
C LYS A 2 32.07 -49.00 31.23
N THR A 3 31.40 -49.18 32.35
CA THR A 3 30.06 -48.64 32.55
C THR A 3 30.17 -47.09 32.66
N ILE A 4 29.48 -46.43 31.72
CA ILE A 4 29.41 -44.94 31.70
C ILE A 4 28.65 -44.49 32.95
N THR A 5 29.28 -43.67 33.76
CA THR A 5 28.69 -43.14 34.98
C THR A 5 27.50 -42.21 34.65
N VAL A 6 26.56 -42.04 35.59
CA VAL A 6 25.39 -41.18 35.41
C VAL A 6 25.81 -39.76 35.03
N PHE A 7 26.89 -39.24 35.65
CA PHE A 7 27.46 -37.94 35.34
C PHE A 7 27.92 -37.80 33.87
N GLN A 8 28.60 -38.86 33.34
CA GLN A 8 29.03 -38.86 31.93
C GLN A 8 27.87 -38.92 30.96
N ARG A 9 26.76 -39.60 31.31
CA ARG A 9 25.52 -39.57 30.48
C ARG A 9 24.88 -38.20 30.45
N VAL A 10 24.77 -37.53 31.60
CA VAL A 10 24.22 -36.18 31.70
C VAL A 10 25.09 -35.18 30.93
N ALA A 11 26.42 -35.25 31.07
CA ALA A 11 27.32 -34.38 30.32
C ALA A 11 27.18 -34.59 28.79
N LEU A 12 27.03 -35.83 28.34
CA LEU A 12 26.90 -36.14 26.92
C LEU A 12 25.55 -35.62 26.33
N ILE A 13 24.49 -35.73 27.13
CA ILE A 13 23.17 -35.16 26.76
C ILE A 13 23.25 -33.64 26.74
N ALA A 14 23.87 -33.01 27.71
CA ALA A 14 24.00 -31.55 27.75
C ALA A 14 24.79 -30.99 26.55
N VAL A 15 25.86 -31.67 26.13
CA VAL A 15 26.67 -31.27 24.96
C VAL A 15 25.86 -31.34 23.65
N LEU A 16 24.89 -32.27 23.55
CA LEU A 16 24.05 -32.39 22.37
C LEU A 16 22.83 -31.45 22.40
N VAL A 17 22.21 -31.31 23.58
CA VAL A 17 20.93 -30.57 23.72
C VAL A 17 21.18 -29.05 23.79
N LEU A 18 22.27 -28.59 24.42
CA LEU A 18 22.55 -27.19 24.63
C LEU A 18 22.77 -26.41 23.34
N PRO A 19 23.56 -26.88 22.35
CA PRO A 19 23.67 -26.19 21.07
C PRO A 19 22.37 -26.22 20.26
N ALA A 20 21.56 -27.29 20.36
CA ALA A 20 20.25 -27.37 19.70
C ALA A 20 19.29 -26.37 20.34
N LEU A 21 19.26 -26.21 21.65
CA LEU A 21 18.46 -25.18 22.33
C LEU A 21 18.89 -23.76 21.95
N VAL A 22 20.20 -23.49 21.93
CA VAL A 22 20.74 -22.20 21.51
C VAL A 22 20.34 -21.90 20.05
N TYR A 23 20.45 -22.89 19.17
CA TYR A 23 20.03 -22.76 17.78
C TYR A 23 18.53 -22.46 17.66
N ILE A 24 17.69 -23.16 18.40
CA ILE A 24 16.24 -22.94 18.44
C ILE A 24 15.93 -21.53 18.95
N ILE A 25 16.52 -21.10 20.06
CA ILE A 25 16.34 -19.75 20.62
C ILE A 25 16.79 -18.69 19.59
N PHE A 26 17.92 -18.93 18.92
CA PHE A 26 18.44 -18.00 17.91
C PHE A 26 17.49 -17.92 16.69
N VAL A 27 17.03 -19.06 16.16
CA VAL A 27 16.13 -19.09 14.99
C VAL A 27 14.74 -18.53 15.32
N TYR A 28 14.17 -18.88 16.48
CA TYR A 28 12.86 -18.40 16.88
C TYR A 28 12.90 -17.01 17.51
N GLY A 29 14.00 -16.63 18.16
CA GLY A 29 14.20 -15.28 18.70
C GLY A 29 14.51 -14.24 17.63
N GLN A 30 14.96 -14.64 16.45
CA GLN A 30 15.15 -13.72 15.29
C GLN A 30 13.85 -13.43 14.54
N ASN A 31 12.73 -14.06 14.92
CA ASN A 31 11.40 -13.67 14.45
C ASN A 31 10.86 -12.41 15.17
N GLU A 32 11.71 -11.62 15.78
CA GLU A 32 11.42 -10.22 15.99
C GLU A 32 11.22 -9.63 14.59
N VAL A 33 9.98 -9.40 14.23
CA VAL A 33 9.63 -8.59 13.07
C VAL A 33 10.38 -7.28 13.26
N PHE A 34 11.47 -7.10 12.56
CA PHE A 34 12.16 -5.83 12.46
C PHE A 34 11.12 -4.90 11.83
N PHE A 35 10.39 -4.18 12.67
CA PHE A 35 9.61 -3.04 12.23
C PHE A 35 10.64 -2.01 11.77
N GLN A 36 11.03 -2.12 10.49
CA GLN A 36 11.73 -1.02 9.86
C GLN A 36 10.74 0.14 9.86
N THR A 37 11.02 1.15 10.66
CA THR A 37 10.33 2.42 10.55
C THR A 37 10.51 2.88 9.11
N LEU A 38 9.40 2.99 8.38
CA LEU A 38 9.42 3.50 7.01
C LEU A 38 10.01 4.90 7.03
N GLU A 39 10.89 5.19 6.07
CA GLU A 39 11.41 6.53 5.91
C GLU A 39 10.30 7.47 5.45
N TYR A 40 10.28 8.67 6.02
CA TYR A 40 9.43 9.74 5.51
C TYR A 40 9.95 10.20 4.16
N VAL A 41 9.10 10.15 3.14
CA VAL A 41 9.38 10.63 1.79
C VAL A 41 8.84 12.06 1.66
N GLY A 42 9.61 12.94 1.00
CA GLY A 42 9.24 14.32 0.76
C GLY A 42 10.17 15.33 1.43
N GLU A 43 9.93 16.61 1.14
CA GLU A 43 10.70 17.69 1.70
C GLU A 43 10.43 17.80 3.20
N ARG A 44 11.51 18.01 3.96
CA ARG A 44 11.42 18.28 5.40
C ARG A 44 11.58 19.78 5.62
N GLY A 45 10.61 20.37 6.28
CA GLY A 45 10.69 21.72 6.80
C GLY A 45 11.17 21.72 8.26
N TYR A 46 11.46 22.91 8.78
CA TYR A 46 11.72 23.13 10.20
C TYR A 46 10.82 24.24 10.70
N ASP A 47 10.07 23.97 11.75
CA ASP A 47 9.25 24.96 12.43
C ASP A 47 10.09 25.63 13.51
N GLU A 48 10.52 26.87 13.26
CA GLU A 48 11.35 27.63 14.20
C GLU A 48 10.59 28.03 15.48
N GLU A 49 9.26 28.09 15.43
CA GLU A 49 8.43 28.52 16.56
C GLU A 49 8.23 27.37 17.57
N ASN A 50 8.08 26.15 17.08
CA ASN A 50 7.86 24.95 17.89
C ASN A 50 9.12 24.08 18.05
N GLU A 51 10.24 24.46 17.44
CA GLU A 51 11.50 23.68 17.41
C GLU A 51 11.30 22.25 16.92
N ASP A 52 10.39 22.02 15.95
CA ASP A 52 10.02 20.70 15.47
C ASP A 52 10.26 20.53 13.96
N THR A 53 10.41 19.28 13.53
CA THR A 53 10.57 18.94 12.11
C THR A 53 9.20 18.79 11.46
N LEU A 54 8.94 19.61 10.45
CA LEU A 54 7.75 19.48 9.61
C LEU A 54 7.99 18.38 8.57
N PHE A 55 7.18 17.34 8.63
CA PHE A 55 7.17 16.30 7.63
C PHE A 55 6.23 16.67 6.47
N TYR A 56 6.56 16.19 5.28
CA TYR A 56 5.72 16.37 4.12
C TYR A 56 4.35 15.73 4.36
N GLU A 57 3.30 16.49 4.09
CA GLU A 57 1.93 16.01 4.12
C GLU A 57 1.35 15.95 2.71
N ILE A 58 0.59 14.89 2.43
CA ILE A 58 -0.16 14.77 1.18
C ILE A 58 -1.15 15.93 1.09
N PRO A 59 -1.23 16.63 -0.06
CA PRO A 59 -2.18 17.72 -0.26
C PRO A 59 -3.62 17.29 0.04
N ALA A 60 -4.42 18.21 0.56
CA ALA A 60 -5.84 17.98 0.71
C ALA A 60 -6.49 17.75 -0.66
N PHE A 61 -7.42 16.81 -0.72
CA PHE A 61 -8.17 16.49 -1.94
C PHE A 61 -9.64 16.24 -1.62
N GLU A 62 -10.46 16.45 -2.61
CA GLU A 62 -11.89 16.13 -2.57
C GLU A 62 -12.27 15.42 -3.88
N LEU A 63 -12.44 14.12 -3.80
CA LEU A 63 -12.80 13.25 -4.91
C LEU A 63 -14.20 12.68 -4.70
N VAL A 64 -14.75 12.08 -5.74
CA VAL A 64 -16.04 11.39 -5.66
C VAL A 64 -15.82 9.92 -6.02
N SER A 65 -16.26 9.03 -5.14
CA SER A 65 -16.15 7.60 -5.36
C SER A 65 -17.14 7.11 -6.44
N ALA A 66 -16.90 5.92 -6.98
CA ALA A 66 -17.84 5.24 -7.88
C ALA A 66 -19.25 5.00 -7.25
N LYS A 67 -19.36 5.14 -5.93
CA LYS A 67 -20.63 5.06 -5.18
C LYS A 67 -21.29 6.42 -4.96
N ASN A 68 -20.77 7.50 -5.57
CA ASN A 68 -21.17 8.89 -5.35
C ASN A 68 -20.96 9.38 -3.89
N GLU A 69 -19.99 8.84 -3.18
CA GLU A 69 -19.61 9.28 -1.85
C GLU A 69 -18.43 10.24 -1.94
N SER A 70 -18.44 11.31 -1.12
CA SER A 70 -17.27 12.21 -1.02
C SER A 70 -16.10 11.48 -0.39
N LEU A 71 -14.93 11.61 -1.01
CA LEU A 71 -13.69 11.00 -0.58
C LEU A 71 -12.65 12.09 -0.36
N THR A 72 -12.31 12.31 0.89
CA THR A 72 -11.34 13.33 1.31
C THR A 72 -10.18 12.70 2.08
N LYS A 73 -9.14 13.48 2.37
CA LYS A 73 -8.01 13.04 3.18
C LYS A 73 -8.47 12.49 4.55
N GLU A 74 -9.44 13.15 5.18
CA GLU A 74 -9.94 12.81 6.52
C GLU A 74 -10.63 11.44 6.53
N VAL A 75 -11.28 11.04 5.43
CA VAL A 75 -11.91 9.70 5.30
C VAL A 75 -10.86 8.59 5.30
N LEU A 76 -9.62 8.92 4.94
CA LEU A 76 -8.49 7.99 4.88
C LEU A 76 -7.56 8.10 6.09
N ASP A 77 -7.81 9.04 7.00
CA ASP A 77 -7.02 9.19 8.21
C ASP A 77 -6.99 7.89 9.02
N SER A 78 -5.85 7.63 9.64
CA SER A 78 -5.60 6.40 10.40
C SER A 78 -5.70 5.10 9.60
N THR A 79 -5.67 5.17 8.26
CA THR A 79 -5.63 3.98 7.40
C THR A 79 -4.35 3.93 6.58
N ILE A 80 -3.87 2.71 6.32
CA ILE A 80 -2.83 2.47 5.31
C ILE A 80 -3.53 2.29 3.98
N TYR A 81 -3.20 3.13 3.00
CA TYR A 81 -3.81 3.00 1.69
C TYR A 81 -2.76 3.03 0.57
N VAL A 82 -3.03 2.24 -0.46
CA VAL A 82 -2.26 2.23 -1.69
C VAL A 82 -3.01 3.02 -2.73
N VAL A 83 -2.36 4.05 -3.28
CA VAL A 83 -2.93 4.88 -4.35
C VAL A 83 -2.41 4.40 -5.68
N SER A 84 -3.29 4.30 -6.67
CA SER A 84 -2.96 4.06 -8.07
C SER A 84 -3.71 5.02 -8.98
N PHE A 85 -3.04 5.44 -10.06
CA PHE A 85 -3.68 6.22 -11.12
C PHE A 85 -3.93 5.32 -12.32
N PHE A 86 -5.09 5.46 -12.95
CA PHE A 86 -5.50 4.63 -14.08
C PHE A 86 -6.52 5.38 -14.96
N PHE A 87 -6.99 4.76 -16.00
CA PHE A 87 -8.19 5.17 -16.74
C PHE A 87 -8.89 3.92 -17.32
N THR A 88 -10.22 3.98 -17.43
CA THR A 88 -11.02 2.78 -17.75
C THR A 88 -10.73 2.18 -19.11
N THR A 89 -10.30 3.01 -20.07
CA THR A 89 -9.99 2.61 -21.46
C THR A 89 -8.52 2.27 -21.69
N CYS A 90 -7.69 2.18 -20.64
CA CYS A 90 -6.28 1.82 -20.76
C CYS A 90 -6.12 0.38 -21.29
N PRO A 91 -5.45 0.19 -22.46
CA PRO A 91 -5.39 -1.12 -23.09
C PRO A 91 -4.25 -1.99 -22.58
N SER A 92 -3.25 -1.42 -21.91
CA SER A 92 -1.97 -2.08 -21.66
C SER A 92 -1.65 -2.28 -20.18
N ILE A 93 -1.16 -1.27 -19.51
CA ILE A 93 -0.58 -1.41 -18.15
C ILE A 93 -1.62 -1.52 -17.04
N CYS A 94 -2.76 -0.79 -17.15
CA CYS A 94 -3.76 -0.79 -16.08
C CYS A 94 -4.37 -2.16 -15.79
N PRO A 95 -4.64 -3.04 -16.77
CA PRO A 95 -5.09 -4.39 -16.48
C PRO A 95 -4.09 -5.20 -15.65
N ALA A 96 -2.79 -5.09 -15.96
CA ALA A 96 -1.73 -5.79 -15.22
C ALA A 96 -1.57 -5.22 -13.80
N MET A 97 -1.57 -3.89 -13.66
CA MET A 97 -1.52 -3.21 -12.37
C MET A 97 -2.72 -3.61 -11.49
N ASN A 98 -3.92 -3.57 -12.04
CA ASN A 98 -5.13 -3.93 -11.30
C ASN A 98 -5.18 -5.40 -10.91
N PHE A 99 -4.58 -6.29 -11.71
CA PHE A 99 -4.41 -7.69 -11.34
C PHE A 99 -3.58 -7.81 -10.04
N HIS A 100 -2.45 -7.12 -9.96
CA HIS A 100 -1.63 -7.13 -8.74
C HIS A 100 -2.29 -6.42 -7.55
N LEU A 101 -3.03 -5.34 -7.79
CA LEU A 101 -3.81 -4.68 -6.73
C LEU A 101 -4.88 -5.62 -6.15
N ASN A 102 -5.51 -6.45 -6.99
CA ASN A 102 -6.46 -7.46 -6.54
C ASN A 102 -5.79 -8.56 -5.68
N GLU A 103 -4.55 -8.95 -6.01
CA GLU A 103 -3.76 -9.85 -5.17
C GLU A 103 -3.44 -9.22 -3.81
N ILE A 104 -3.06 -7.93 -3.80
CA ILE A 104 -2.79 -7.16 -2.58
C ILE A 104 -4.07 -7.07 -1.75
N GLU A 105 -5.20 -6.71 -2.34
CA GLU A 105 -6.50 -6.64 -1.65
C GLU A 105 -6.84 -7.97 -0.96
N SER A 106 -6.68 -9.07 -1.68
CA SER A 106 -6.94 -10.41 -1.16
C SER A 106 -6.03 -10.77 0.01
N ARG A 107 -4.75 -10.39 -0.07
CA ARG A 107 -3.75 -10.65 0.99
C ARG A 107 -4.03 -9.84 2.25
N PHE A 108 -4.49 -8.59 2.10
CA PHE A 108 -4.79 -7.68 3.21
C PHE A 108 -6.26 -7.64 3.60
N LYS A 109 -7.06 -8.62 3.17
CA LYS A 109 -8.49 -8.70 3.49
C LYS A 109 -8.80 -8.69 4.98
N GLY A 110 -7.94 -9.31 5.80
CA GLY A 110 -8.09 -9.39 7.25
C GLY A 110 -7.71 -8.11 8.03
N TYR A 111 -7.14 -7.09 7.36
CA TYR A 111 -6.68 -5.87 8.00
C TYR A 111 -7.71 -4.74 7.80
N PRO A 112 -8.47 -4.33 8.84
CA PRO A 112 -9.54 -3.33 8.69
C PRO A 112 -9.02 -1.97 8.19
N ASP A 113 -7.83 -1.60 8.63
CA ASP A 113 -7.21 -0.30 8.38
C ASP A 113 -6.41 -0.24 7.05
N PHE A 114 -6.60 -1.23 6.16
CA PHE A 114 -5.98 -1.24 4.85
C PHE A 114 -7.01 -0.99 3.74
N LYS A 115 -6.70 -0.08 2.82
CA LYS A 115 -7.55 0.30 1.69
C LYS A 115 -6.75 0.45 0.40
N LEU A 116 -7.41 0.29 -0.73
CA LEU A 116 -6.91 0.62 -2.06
C LEU A 116 -7.73 1.80 -2.62
N LEU A 117 -7.05 2.74 -3.26
CA LEU A 117 -7.64 3.89 -3.91
C LEU A 117 -7.12 4.01 -5.34
N SER A 118 -7.98 3.72 -6.31
CA SER A 118 -7.69 3.92 -7.73
C SER A 118 -8.37 5.18 -8.23
N ILE A 119 -7.56 6.15 -8.69
CA ILE A 119 -8.02 7.47 -9.14
C ILE A 119 -7.87 7.53 -10.66
N THR A 120 -8.95 7.90 -11.35
CA THR A 120 -8.85 8.07 -12.80
C THR A 120 -8.08 9.34 -13.16
N VAL A 121 -7.27 9.26 -14.22
CA VAL A 121 -6.61 10.43 -14.83
C VAL A 121 -7.41 11.02 -16.00
N ASP A 122 -8.51 10.37 -16.38
CA ASP A 122 -9.42 10.82 -17.46
C ASP A 122 -10.84 11.09 -16.91
N PRO A 123 -11.05 12.07 -16.03
CA PRO A 123 -12.35 12.32 -15.42
C PRO A 123 -13.43 12.74 -16.42
N ASN A 124 -13.05 13.17 -17.62
CA ASN A 124 -14.01 13.53 -18.65
C ASN A 124 -14.76 12.32 -19.23
N ARG A 125 -14.12 11.15 -19.27
CA ARG A 125 -14.73 9.87 -19.70
C ARG A 125 -15.18 9.04 -18.52
N ASP A 126 -14.41 9.04 -17.46
CA ASP A 126 -14.57 8.16 -16.31
C ASP A 126 -15.46 8.82 -15.25
N SER A 127 -16.76 8.94 -15.56
CA SER A 127 -17.78 9.36 -14.59
C SER A 127 -17.90 8.32 -13.45
N THR A 128 -18.62 8.67 -12.40
CA THR A 128 -18.89 7.73 -11.28
C THR A 128 -19.61 6.47 -11.76
N GLU A 129 -20.52 6.59 -12.73
CA GLU A 129 -21.23 5.46 -13.34
C GLU A 129 -20.30 4.60 -14.19
N ALA A 130 -19.39 5.22 -14.95
CA ALA A 130 -18.38 4.51 -15.74
C ALA A 130 -17.44 3.70 -14.83
N LEU A 131 -16.98 4.30 -13.73
CA LEU A 131 -16.16 3.63 -12.72
C LEU A 131 -16.91 2.48 -12.05
N ALA A 132 -18.16 2.65 -11.69
CA ALA A 132 -18.99 1.60 -11.11
C ALA A 132 -19.17 0.42 -12.07
N SER A 133 -19.39 0.70 -13.35
CA SER A 133 -19.49 -0.33 -14.39
C SER A 133 -18.16 -1.08 -14.57
N TYR A 134 -17.05 -0.34 -14.62
CA TYR A 134 -15.70 -0.90 -14.72
C TYR A 134 -15.38 -1.84 -13.55
N GLN A 135 -15.69 -1.42 -12.32
CA GLN A 135 -15.50 -2.26 -11.13
C GLN A 135 -16.32 -3.56 -11.22
N LYS A 136 -17.59 -3.43 -11.61
CA LYS A 136 -18.51 -4.57 -11.72
C LYS A 136 -18.07 -5.58 -12.78
N GLU A 137 -17.73 -5.10 -13.97
CA GLU A 137 -17.31 -5.95 -15.10
C GLU A 137 -16.04 -6.74 -14.80
N ARG A 138 -15.15 -6.16 -14.02
CA ARG A 138 -13.86 -6.78 -13.66
C ARG A 138 -13.85 -7.46 -12.28
N ASN A 139 -14.98 -7.44 -11.61
CA ASN A 139 -15.15 -8.03 -10.27
C ASN A 139 -14.22 -7.45 -9.21
N TYR A 140 -13.97 -6.13 -9.28
CA TYR A 140 -13.16 -5.38 -8.30
C TYR A 140 -14.00 -4.76 -7.17
N SER A 141 -15.22 -5.22 -6.96
CA SER A 141 -16.19 -4.65 -6.04
C SER A 141 -15.95 -5.10 -4.59
N SER A 142 -14.89 -4.64 -3.95
CA SER A 142 -14.73 -4.77 -2.51
C SER A 142 -15.01 -3.44 -1.80
N GLU A 143 -15.33 -3.49 -0.50
CA GLU A 143 -15.46 -2.28 0.32
C GLU A 143 -14.10 -1.59 0.56
N LYS A 144 -13.01 -2.33 0.35
CA LYS A 144 -11.64 -1.87 0.58
C LYS A 144 -11.01 -1.23 -0.64
N TRP A 145 -11.53 -1.51 -1.83
CA TRP A 145 -11.00 -0.96 -3.07
C TRP A 145 -11.94 0.09 -3.65
N MET A 146 -11.58 1.34 -3.43
CA MET A 146 -12.33 2.50 -3.87
C MET A 146 -11.81 2.97 -5.23
N PHE A 147 -12.73 3.27 -6.13
CA PHE A 147 -12.44 3.92 -7.40
C PHE A 147 -13.01 5.32 -7.35
N ALA A 148 -12.23 6.31 -7.75
CA ALA A 148 -12.60 7.71 -7.59
C ALA A 148 -12.30 8.53 -8.85
N THR A 149 -13.11 9.58 -9.03
CA THR A 149 -12.95 10.63 -10.02
C THR A 149 -13.07 11.99 -9.35
N GLY A 150 -12.81 13.07 -10.09
CA GLY A 150 -12.87 14.43 -9.54
C GLY A 150 -12.52 15.49 -10.56
N GLY A 151 -12.21 16.70 -10.10
CA GLY A 151 -11.70 17.75 -10.97
C GLY A 151 -10.34 17.39 -11.57
N LYS A 152 -10.16 17.58 -12.88
CA LYS A 152 -8.93 17.19 -13.59
C LYS A 152 -7.67 17.81 -12.96
N GLU A 153 -7.69 19.12 -12.71
CA GLU A 153 -6.56 19.84 -12.13
C GLU A 153 -6.21 19.28 -10.74
N GLN A 154 -7.22 19.02 -9.92
CA GLN A 154 -7.05 18.46 -8.58
C GLN A 154 -6.44 17.05 -8.62
N ILE A 155 -6.84 16.21 -9.56
CA ILE A 155 -6.29 14.86 -9.74
C ILE A 155 -4.79 14.95 -10.08
N TYR A 156 -4.41 15.84 -10.99
CA TYR A 156 -3.01 16.01 -11.38
C TYR A 156 -2.17 16.64 -10.27
N ASP A 157 -2.71 17.58 -9.52
CA ASP A 157 -2.01 18.16 -8.39
C ASP A 157 -1.82 17.13 -7.25
N LEU A 158 -2.83 16.30 -7.02
CA LEU A 158 -2.71 15.19 -6.09
C LEU A 158 -1.65 14.17 -6.56
N ALA A 159 -1.61 13.83 -7.85
CA ALA A 159 -0.60 12.93 -8.38
C ALA A 159 0.82 13.48 -8.15
N LYS A 160 1.06 14.76 -8.43
CA LYS A 160 2.34 15.43 -8.13
C LYS A 160 2.65 15.38 -6.64
N GLY A 161 1.67 15.67 -5.78
CA GLY A 161 1.82 15.62 -4.34
C GLY A 161 2.09 14.21 -3.81
N LEU A 162 1.76 13.17 -4.55
CA LEU A 162 2.09 11.77 -4.26
C LEU A 162 3.40 11.32 -4.93
N PHE A 163 4.18 12.25 -5.49
CA PHE A 163 5.41 12.00 -6.25
C PHE A 163 5.22 11.07 -7.46
N LEU A 164 4.02 11.06 -8.02
CA LEU A 164 3.66 10.30 -9.19
C LEU A 164 3.50 11.23 -10.40
N ASN A 165 3.94 10.75 -11.55
CA ASN A 165 3.77 11.48 -12.80
C ASN A 165 2.46 11.03 -13.46
N ALA A 166 1.50 11.94 -13.56
CA ALA A 166 0.28 11.74 -14.33
C ALA A 166 0.09 12.95 -15.25
N PHE A 167 0.15 12.76 -16.56
CA PHE A 167 -0.08 13.82 -17.54
C PHE A 167 -0.64 13.26 -18.87
N GLU A 168 -1.36 14.12 -19.57
CA GLU A 168 -1.81 13.79 -20.92
C GLU A 168 -0.63 13.79 -21.90
N ASP A 169 -0.51 12.72 -22.65
CA ASP A 169 0.38 12.63 -23.79
C ASP A 169 -0.38 12.04 -24.96
N GLN A 170 -0.66 12.87 -25.96
CA GLN A 170 -1.41 12.45 -27.14
C GLN A 170 -0.65 11.42 -27.98
N THR A 171 0.64 11.23 -27.75
CA THR A 171 1.47 10.23 -28.44
C THR A 171 1.48 8.89 -27.70
N ALA A 172 1.08 8.87 -26.42
CA ALA A 172 1.00 7.65 -25.64
C ALA A 172 -0.24 6.83 -26.00
N GLU A 173 -0.13 5.51 -25.88
CA GLU A 173 -1.23 4.59 -26.08
C GLU A 173 -2.33 4.85 -25.02
N GLY A 174 -3.50 5.32 -25.48
CA GLY A 174 -4.58 5.73 -24.61
C GLY A 174 -4.59 7.21 -24.23
N GLY A 175 -3.55 8.00 -24.61
CA GLY A 175 -3.51 9.46 -24.43
C GLY A 175 -3.00 9.94 -23.07
N PHE A 176 -2.44 9.04 -22.23
CA PHE A 176 -1.93 9.37 -20.90
C PHE A 176 -0.62 8.62 -20.62
N LEU A 177 0.30 9.30 -19.92
CA LEU A 177 1.47 8.71 -19.25
C LEU A 177 1.23 8.73 -17.73
N HIS A 178 1.57 7.65 -17.09
CA HIS A 178 1.48 7.47 -15.64
C HIS A 178 2.51 6.41 -15.15
#